data_2eeeda5b6b789a4de83b5ff66e091002
#
_entry.id   2eeeda5b6b789a4de83b5ff66e091002
#
_cell.length_a   1.000
_cell.length_b   1.000
_cell.length_c   1.000
_cell.angle_alpha   90.00
_cell.angle_beta   90.00
_cell.angle_gamma   90.00
#
_symmetry.space_group_name_H-M   'P 1'
#
loop_
_entity.id
_entity.type
_entity.pdbx_description
1 polymer ?
#
loop_
_entity_poly.entity_id
_entity_poly.type
_entity_poly.pdbx_seq_one_letter_code
_entity_poly.pdbx_strand_id
1 'polypeptide(L)'
;HLEMQKKFVTVGFSENKYTQERAYFNAYSGAGATEDDEDPFSLEQFRKNFTIKITENNEATNTLEFEMEGISAAFANAFRRIIISEVPSMAIERVYFRQNTSVIADEIFAHRLGLVPILADPNEFESFDKDAHTDLLNEKNTIVFKMHVKCQKERDSNGNIVPDSILHEKVYSKDLVWLPNGSELEDESQRADEDEEEEDDDMDDDDDDDEKKHKKKKIKTFSNFSASQEKKFGKEGIKTVHDDILLAKLVPGQEIELEAHCMKSIGADHAKFSPVGTCWYRLVPTVYFKKPIVGAD
;
A
#
# COMPACT_ATOMS: atom_id res chain seq x y z
N HIS A 1 16.14 -44.04 16.44
CA HIS A 1 16.42 -43.97 15.01
C HIS A 1 15.40 -43.08 14.26
N LEU A 2 14.13 -43.20 14.54
CA LEU A 2 13.06 -42.41 13.96
C LEU A 2 13.12 -40.92 14.37
N GLU A 3 13.45 -40.61 15.63
CA GLU A 3 13.62 -39.22 16.09
C GLU A 3 14.79 -38.50 15.42
N MET A 4 15.88 -39.23 15.15
CA MET A 4 17.01 -38.68 14.38
C MET A 4 16.64 -38.43 12.91
N GLN A 5 15.77 -39.26 12.34
CA GLN A 5 15.30 -39.10 10.96
C GLN A 5 14.44 -37.88 10.76
N LYS A 6 13.71 -37.43 11.79
CA LYS A 6 12.85 -36.24 11.76
C LYS A 6 13.63 -34.92 11.87
N LYS A 7 14.83 -34.94 12.46
CA LYS A 7 15.58 -33.71 12.79
C LYS A 7 16.82 -33.45 11.93
N PHE A 8 17.38 -34.48 11.29
CA PHE A 8 18.68 -34.34 10.64
C PHE A 8 18.69 -34.90 9.23
N VAL A 9 19.31 -34.14 8.31
CA VAL A 9 19.69 -34.64 7.00
C VAL A 9 20.99 -35.40 7.16
N THR A 10 21.05 -36.66 6.71
CA THR A 10 22.27 -37.43 6.67
C THR A 10 22.90 -37.30 5.28
N VAL A 11 24.05 -36.65 5.23
CA VAL A 11 24.85 -36.54 3.99
C VAL A 11 25.52 -37.87 3.71
N GLY A 12 25.22 -38.50 2.58
CA GLY A 12 25.85 -39.71 2.08
C GLY A 12 26.79 -39.39 0.92
N PHE A 13 27.61 -40.36 0.54
CA PHE A 13 28.57 -40.19 -0.56
C PHE A 13 27.91 -40.03 -1.95
N SER A 14 26.77 -40.68 -2.16
CA SER A 14 26.04 -40.67 -3.43
C SER A 14 24.65 -40.00 -3.31
N GLU A 15 24.09 -39.90 -2.12
CA GLU A 15 22.77 -39.33 -1.87
C GLU A 15 22.65 -38.75 -0.46
N ASN A 16 21.81 -37.75 -0.32
CA ASN A 16 21.41 -37.20 0.98
C ASN A 16 20.11 -37.89 1.44
N LYS A 17 20.11 -38.42 2.67
CA LYS A 17 18.95 -39.04 3.28
C LYS A 17 18.26 -38.03 4.20
N TYR A 18 16.92 -38.14 4.31
CA TYR A 18 16.11 -37.28 5.15
C TYR A 18 16.15 -35.81 4.73
N THR A 19 16.06 -35.57 3.41
CA THR A 19 15.92 -34.23 2.88
C THR A 19 14.64 -33.56 3.36
N GLN A 20 14.63 -32.25 3.37
CA GLN A 20 13.52 -31.44 3.85
C GLN A 20 12.15 -31.81 3.24
N GLU A 21 12.11 -32.26 1.98
CA GLU A 21 10.89 -32.72 1.32
C GLU A 21 10.24 -33.93 2.04
N ARG A 22 11.05 -34.87 2.51
CA ARG A 22 10.53 -36.01 3.28
C ARG A 22 10.04 -35.63 4.68
N ALA A 23 10.73 -34.71 5.34
CA ALA A 23 10.27 -34.17 6.62
C ALA A 23 8.93 -33.41 6.47
N TYR A 24 8.75 -32.72 5.36
CA TYR A 24 7.51 -32.02 5.04
C TYR A 24 6.35 -32.97 4.72
N PHE A 25 6.61 -34.03 3.98
CA PHE A 25 5.58 -35.02 3.59
C PHE A 25 5.03 -35.76 4.80
N ASN A 26 5.87 -36.09 5.77
CA ASN A 26 5.41 -36.76 6.99
C ASN A 26 4.63 -35.82 7.96
N ALA A 27 4.86 -34.52 7.90
CA ALA A 27 4.11 -33.55 8.68
C ALA A 27 2.72 -33.23 8.09
N TYR A 28 2.56 -33.45 6.77
CA TYR A 28 1.33 -33.10 6.07
C TYR A 28 0.39 -34.30 5.78
N SER A 29 0.93 -35.49 5.72
CA SER A 29 0.08 -36.68 5.59
C SER A 29 -0.36 -37.16 6.95
N GLY A 30 -1.55 -36.74 7.37
CA GLY A 30 -2.25 -37.32 8.52
C GLY A 30 -2.54 -38.82 8.38
N ALA A 31 -1.88 -39.48 7.41
CA ALA A 31 -1.96 -40.92 7.15
C ALA A 31 -0.74 -41.70 7.70
N GLY A 32 0.11 -41.07 8.52
CA GLY A 32 1.30 -41.72 9.04
C GLY A 32 1.66 -41.32 10.47
N ALA A 33 0.72 -40.72 11.20
CA ALA A 33 0.85 -40.65 12.68
C ALA A 33 0.84 -42.09 13.20
N THR A 34 2.01 -42.61 13.52
CA THR A 34 2.09 -43.82 14.35
C THR A 34 1.52 -43.48 15.71
N GLU A 35 0.85 -44.42 16.36
CA GLU A 35 0.21 -44.27 17.66
C GLU A 35 1.12 -43.73 18.79
N ASP A 36 2.42 -43.60 18.53
CA ASP A 36 3.42 -43.02 19.41
C ASP A 36 3.69 -41.51 19.23
N ASP A 37 3.02 -40.81 18.31
CA ASP A 37 3.17 -39.36 18.06
C ASP A 37 2.07 -38.53 18.79
N GLU A 38 1.54 -39.07 19.91
CA GLU A 38 0.60 -38.38 20.77
C GLU A 38 1.28 -37.37 21.72
N ASP A 39 1.97 -36.40 21.19
CA ASP A 39 2.17 -35.16 21.95
C ASP A 39 1.09 -34.15 21.51
N PRO A 40 -0.05 -34.08 22.19
CA PRO A 40 -1.08 -33.13 21.89
C PRO A 40 -0.47 -31.72 21.99
N PHE A 41 -0.75 -30.84 21.05
CA PHE A 41 -0.29 -29.45 21.10
C PHE A 41 -0.56 -28.85 22.47
N SER A 42 0.49 -28.50 23.21
CA SER A 42 0.43 -27.80 24.48
C SER A 42 0.85 -26.37 24.32
N LEU A 43 -0.08 -25.43 24.59
CA LEU A 43 0.22 -24.01 24.55
C LEU A 43 1.33 -23.60 25.53
N GLU A 44 1.44 -24.32 26.68
CA GLU A 44 2.48 -24.05 27.67
C GLU A 44 3.87 -24.44 27.14
N GLN A 45 3.98 -25.60 26.49
CA GLN A 45 5.22 -26.04 25.86
C GLN A 45 5.58 -25.14 24.67
N PHE A 46 4.58 -24.75 23.89
CA PHE A 46 4.81 -23.80 22.79
C PHE A 46 5.37 -22.48 23.31
N ARG A 47 4.75 -21.86 24.32
CA ARG A 47 5.23 -20.62 24.95
C ARG A 47 6.64 -20.72 25.51
N LYS A 48 7.00 -21.88 26.06
CA LYS A 48 8.32 -22.13 26.63
C LYS A 48 9.41 -22.28 25.55
N ASN A 49 9.05 -22.86 24.41
CA ASN A 49 9.99 -23.18 23.34
C ASN A 49 10.06 -22.14 22.26
N PHE A 50 9.03 -21.26 22.15
CA PHE A 50 8.98 -20.23 21.15
C PHE A 50 9.81 -19.03 21.55
N THR A 51 10.78 -18.67 20.71
CA THR A 51 11.58 -17.47 20.87
C THR A 51 11.69 -16.71 19.57
N ILE A 52 11.74 -15.38 19.66
CA ILE A 52 12.02 -14.49 18.54
C ILE A 52 13.25 -13.67 18.89
N LYS A 53 14.22 -13.65 17.98
CA LYS A 53 15.44 -12.86 18.11
C LYS A 53 15.64 -12.01 16.86
N ILE A 54 15.63 -10.70 17.02
CA ILE A 54 15.98 -9.77 15.94
C ILE A 54 17.48 -9.88 15.70
N THR A 55 17.87 -10.21 14.48
CA THR A 55 19.27 -10.34 14.05
C THR A 55 19.77 -9.08 13.38
N GLU A 56 18.94 -8.42 12.59
CA GLU A 56 19.27 -7.16 11.92
C GLU A 56 18.04 -6.25 11.87
N ASN A 57 18.23 -4.97 12.15
CA ASN A 57 17.26 -3.90 11.90
C ASN A 57 17.99 -2.75 11.22
N ASN A 58 17.79 -2.62 9.90
CA ASN A 58 18.46 -1.62 9.08
C ASN A 58 17.45 -0.58 8.62
N GLU A 59 17.44 0.57 9.28
CA GLU A 59 16.52 1.68 8.96
C GLU A 59 16.81 2.32 7.59
N ALA A 60 18.07 2.29 7.12
CA ALA A 60 18.42 2.90 5.84
C ALA A 60 17.85 2.13 4.64
N THR A 61 17.73 0.81 4.77
CA THR A 61 17.16 -0.08 3.75
C THR A 61 15.73 -0.53 4.07
N ASN A 62 15.17 -0.12 5.21
CA ASN A 62 13.91 -0.60 5.76
C ASN A 62 13.84 -2.14 5.80
N THR A 63 14.93 -2.78 6.22
CA THR A 63 15.06 -4.23 6.28
C THR A 63 15.07 -4.71 7.72
N LEU A 64 14.23 -5.69 8.03
CA LEU A 64 14.17 -6.35 9.34
C LEU A 64 14.43 -7.84 9.16
N GLU A 65 15.47 -8.37 9.83
CA GLU A 65 15.75 -9.79 9.91
C GLU A 65 15.57 -10.30 11.33
N PHE A 66 14.95 -11.46 11.47
CA PHE A 66 14.75 -12.09 12.78
C PHE A 66 14.72 -13.61 12.67
N GLU A 67 15.17 -14.27 13.72
CA GLU A 67 15.11 -15.71 13.88
C GLU A 67 13.93 -16.10 14.77
N MET A 68 13.22 -17.14 14.37
CA MET A 68 12.14 -17.73 15.16
C MET A 68 12.52 -19.20 15.47
N GLU A 69 12.49 -19.55 16.74
CA GLU A 69 12.73 -20.91 17.20
C GLU A 69 11.46 -21.51 17.80
N GLY A 70 11.30 -22.82 17.74
CA GLY A 70 10.15 -23.52 18.31
C GLY A 70 8.86 -23.48 17.49
N ILE A 71 8.97 -23.13 16.18
CA ILE A 71 7.83 -23.14 15.25
C ILE A 71 8.09 -24.07 14.07
N SER A 72 7.00 -24.47 13.40
CA SER A 72 7.08 -25.20 12.14
C SER A 72 7.19 -24.26 10.95
N ALA A 73 7.69 -24.76 9.82
CA ALA A 73 7.73 -24.03 8.56
C ALA A 73 6.34 -23.56 8.10
N ALA A 74 5.26 -24.25 8.48
CA ALA A 74 3.90 -23.84 8.17
C ALA A 74 3.55 -22.52 8.85
N PHE A 75 3.93 -22.31 10.11
CA PHE A 75 3.76 -21.05 10.82
C PHE A 75 4.61 -19.93 10.19
N ALA A 76 5.87 -20.21 9.87
CA ALA A 76 6.72 -19.22 9.19
C ALA A 76 6.14 -18.77 7.85
N ASN A 77 5.59 -19.71 7.06
CA ASN A 77 4.90 -19.39 5.82
C ASN A 77 3.60 -18.62 6.04
N ALA A 78 2.84 -18.93 7.10
CA ALA A 78 1.65 -18.16 7.45
C ALA A 78 2.00 -16.70 7.76
N PHE A 79 3.03 -16.43 8.55
CA PHE A 79 3.53 -15.07 8.79
C PHE A 79 3.89 -14.35 7.49
N ARG A 80 4.67 -15.02 6.62
CA ARG A 80 5.04 -14.44 5.32
C ARG A 80 3.82 -14.04 4.50
N ARG A 81 2.82 -14.91 4.41
CA ARG A 81 1.59 -14.66 3.65
C ARG A 81 0.76 -13.53 4.25
N ILE A 82 0.60 -13.51 5.57
CA ILE A 82 -0.14 -12.46 6.28
C ILE A 82 0.53 -11.10 6.06
N ILE A 83 1.86 -11.02 6.22
CA ILE A 83 2.60 -9.76 6.03
C ILE A 83 2.43 -9.22 4.61
N ILE A 84 2.42 -10.08 3.59
CA ILE A 84 2.29 -9.64 2.19
C ILE A 84 0.86 -9.22 1.84
N SER A 85 -0.15 -9.97 2.33
CA SER A 85 -1.50 -9.90 1.76
C SER A 85 -2.60 -9.42 2.69
N GLU A 86 -2.40 -9.47 4.02
CA GLU A 86 -3.49 -9.22 4.97
C GLU A 86 -3.25 -7.98 5.86
N VAL A 87 -2.02 -7.49 5.92
CA VAL A 87 -1.72 -6.26 6.67
C VAL A 87 -2.18 -5.05 5.84
N PRO A 88 -3.09 -4.21 6.39
CA PRO A 88 -3.63 -3.07 5.66
C PRO A 88 -2.59 -1.97 5.46
N SER A 89 -2.71 -1.26 4.33
CA SER A 89 -1.93 -0.07 4.03
C SER A 89 -2.76 0.99 3.33
N MET A 90 -2.20 2.20 3.18
CA MET A 90 -2.81 3.30 2.43
C MET A 90 -2.13 3.40 1.06
N ALA A 91 -2.94 3.41 -0.01
CA ALA A 91 -2.43 3.64 -1.37
C ALA A 91 -3.44 4.41 -2.22
N ILE A 92 -2.97 5.06 -3.29
CA ILE A 92 -3.82 5.75 -4.24
C ILE A 92 -4.70 4.71 -4.96
N GLU A 93 -6.03 4.88 -4.83
CA GLU A 93 -7.03 3.98 -5.41
C GLU A 93 -7.80 4.62 -6.56
N ARG A 94 -8.19 5.90 -6.43
CA ARG A 94 -8.90 6.64 -7.46
C ARG A 94 -8.09 7.84 -7.90
N VAL A 95 -8.09 8.11 -9.21
CA VAL A 95 -7.41 9.27 -9.78
C VAL A 95 -8.39 9.99 -10.71
N TYR A 96 -8.60 11.26 -10.45
CA TYR A 96 -9.46 12.13 -11.23
C TYR A 96 -8.58 13.06 -12.06
N PHE A 97 -8.54 12.83 -13.37
CA PHE A 97 -7.77 13.65 -14.31
C PHE A 97 -8.61 14.84 -14.74
N ARG A 98 -8.10 16.05 -14.50
CA ARG A 98 -8.62 17.25 -15.11
C ARG A 98 -7.98 17.49 -16.48
N GLN A 99 -6.66 17.28 -16.55
CA GLN A 99 -5.90 17.42 -17.78
C GLN A 99 -4.70 16.48 -17.77
N ASN A 100 -4.49 15.77 -18.89
CA ASN A 100 -3.28 15.01 -19.15
C ASN A 100 -2.94 15.12 -20.65
N THR A 101 -1.95 15.94 -20.95
CA THR A 101 -1.43 16.10 -22.32
C THR A 101 -0.08 15.41 -22.49
N SER A 102 0.32 14.57 -21.52
CA SER A 102 1.55 13.78 -21.62
C SER A 102 1.42 12.63 -22.63
N VAL A 103 2.54 11.97 -22.92
CA VAL A 103 2.56 10.78 -23.79
C VAL A 103 1.96 9.55 -23.10
N ILE A 104 1.86 9.57 -21.76
CA ILE A 104 1.39 8.44 -20.96
C ILE A 104 -0.15 8.50 -20.88
N ALA A 105 -0.84 7.42 -21.26
CA ALA A 105 -2.28 7.31 -21.13
C ALA A 105 -2.70 7.35 -19.65
N ASP A 106 -3.91 7.86 -19.38
CA ASP A 106 -4.43 8.08 -18.02
C ASP A 106 -4.40 6.80 -17.17
N GLU A 107 -4.81 5.66 -17.73
CA GLU A 107 -4.86 4.39 -17.02
C GLU A 107 -3.47 3.94 -16.59
N ILE A 108 -2.46 4.12 -17.48
CA ILE A 108 -1.08 3.74 -17.18
C ILE A 108 -0.51 4.67 -16.12
N PHE A 109 -0.81 5.97 -16.22
CA PHE A 109 -0.34 6.95 -15.25
C PHE A 109 -1.00 6.73 -13.87
N ALA A 110 -2.30 6.46 -13.83
CA ALA A 110 -3.03 6.12 -12.61
C ALA A 110 -2.45 4.86 -11.95
N HIS A 111 -2.12 3.83 -12.73
CA HIS A 111 -1.47 2.63 -12.21
C HIS A 111 -0.10 2.95 -11.59
N ARG A 112 0.71 3.78 -12.23
CA ARG A 112 2.01 4.23 -11.69
C ARG A 112 1.85 5.01 -10.39
N LEU A 113 0.87 5.92 -10.33
CA LEU A 113 0.54 6.67 -9.12
C LEU A 113 0.12 5.74 -7.97
N GLY A 114 -0.68 4.70 -8.27
CA GLY A 114 -1.10 3.70 -7.29
C GLY A 114 0.07 2.97 -6.63
N LEU A 115 1.21 2.85 -7.30
CA LEU A 115 2.42 2.19 -6.79
C LEU A 115 3.32 3.12 -5.96
N VAL A 116 3.01 4.41 -5.85
CA VAL A 116 3.77 5.35 -5.01
C VAL A 116 3.44 5.07 -3.53
N PRO A 117 4.45 4.75 -2.70
CA PRO A 117 4.22 4.51 -1.28
C PRO A 117 3.88 5.81 -0.55
N ILE A 118 2.83 5.77 0.26
CA ILE A 118 2.33 6.90 1.03
C ILE A 118 2.71 6.72 2.51
N LEU A 119 3.26 7.76 3.11
CA LEU A 119 3.57 7.81 4.53
C LEU A 119 2.32 8.23 5.31
N ALA A 120 1.53 7.25 5.71
CA ALA A 120 0.35 7.42 6.55
C ALA A 120 0.13 6.16 7.39
N ASP A 121 -0.29 6.30 8.64
CA ASP A 121 -0.62 5.16 9.50
C ASP A 121 -2.02 4.64 9.13
N PRO A 122 -2.16 3.40 8.61
CA PRO A 122 -3.45 2.84 8.24
C PRO A 122 -4.41 2.66 9.42
N ASN A 123 -3.89 2.60 10.67
CA ASN A 123 -4.73 2.45 11.87
C ASN A 123 -5.54 3.70 12.17
N GLU A 124 -5.11 4.85 11.68
CA GLU A 124 -5.78 6.13 11.84
C GLU A 124 -6.93 6.35 10.85
N PHE A 125 -7.10 5.42 9.89
CA PHE A 125 -8.12 5.49 8.85
C PHE A 125 -9.08 4.31 8.92
N GLU A 126 -10.35 4.58 8.63
CA GLU A 126 -11.40 3.58 8.48
C GLU A 126 -11.28 2.89 7.12
N SER A 127 -11.71 1.62 7.05
CA SER A 127 -11.79 0.91 5.77
C SER A 127 -12.97 1.45 4.96
N PHE A 128 -12.75 1.61 3.67
CA PHE A 128 -13.83 1.97 2.75
C PHE A 128 -14.62 0.71 2.37
N ASP A 129 -15.92 0.70 2.68
CA ASP A 129 -16.81 -0.37 2.26
C ASP A 129 -17.36 -0.05 0.88
N LYS A 130 -16.96 -0.85 -0.12
CA LYS A 130 -17.38 -0.67 -1.51
C LYS A 130 -18.86 -1.02 -1.73
N ASP A 131 -19.42 -1.81 -0.83
CA ASP A 131 -20.82 -2.29 -0.92
C ASP A 131 -21.81 -1.39 -0.17
N ALA A 132 -21.31 -0.53 0.71
CA ALA A 132 -22.13 0.46 1.37
C ALA A 132 -22.40 1.65 0.41
N HIS A 133 -23.62 1.70 -0.14
CA HIS A 133 -24.08 2.80 -1.02
C HIS A 133 -24.04 4.19 -0.36
N THR A 134 -23.68 4.28 0.93
CA THR A 134 -23.68 5.49 1.74
C THR A 134 -22.29 6.01 2.11
N ASP A 135 -21.21 5.26 1.79
CA ASP A 135 -19.85 5.66 2.16
C ASP A 135 -19.32 6.75 1.21
N LEU A 136 -19.63 7.99 1.57
CA LEU A 136 -19.00 9.16 0.97
C LEU A 136 -17.53 9.23 1.39
N LEU A 137 -16.67 9.65 0.47
CA LEU A 137 -15.28 9.93 0.76
C LEU A 137 -15.19 11.09 1.75
N ASN A 138 -14.62 10.82 2.92
CA ASN A 138 -14.54 11.76 4.04
C ASN A 138 -13.12 11.76 4.68
N GLU A 139 -12.92 12.63 5.65
CA GLU A 139 -11.64 12.81 6.33
C GLU A 139 -11.14 11.57 7.11
N LYS A 140 -12.02 10.60 7.39
CA LYS A 140 -11.67 9.40 8.15
C LYS A 140 -11.24 8.23 7.29
N ASN A 141 -11.71 8.16 6.02
CA ASN A 141 -11.48 7.03 5.15
C ASN A 141 -10.61 7.37 3.92
N THR A 142 -10.35 8.64 3.65
CA THR A 142 -9.68 9.08 2.42
C THR A 142 -8.60 10.12 2.69
N ILE A 143 -7.49 10.02 1.96
CA ILE A 143 -6.46 11.05 1.85
C ILE A 143 -6.48 11.57 0.42
N VAL A 144 -6.44 12.88 0.23
CA VAL A 144 -6.45 13.51 -1.09
C VAL A 144 -5.13 14.18 -1.38
N PHE A 145 -4.55 13.86 -2.54
CA PHE A 145 -3.40 14.56 -3.11
C PHE A 145 -3.79 15.24 -4.41
N LYS A 146 -3.20 16.40 -4.65
CA LYS A 146 -3.29 17.13 -5.90
C LYS A 146 -1.94 17.13 -6.60
N MET A 147 -1.95 17.05 -7.91
CA MET A 147 -0.78 17.26 -8.75
C MET A 147 -1.15 18.23 -9.87
N HIS A 148 -0.33 19.28 -10.01
CA HIS A 148 -0.43 20.18 -11.14
C HIS A 148 0.97 20.54 -11.62
N VAL A 149 1.39 19.99 -12.75
CA VAL A 149 2.71 20.19 -13.33
C VAL A 149 2.58 20.58 -14.79
N LYS A 150 3.18 21.72 -15.16
CA LYS A 150 3.22 22.24 -16.52
C LYS A 150 4.66 22.41 -16.98
N CYS A 151 5.03 21.75 -18.06
CA CYS A 151 6.34 21.86 -18.66
C CYS A 151 6.42 23.11 -19.53
N GLN A 152 7.41 23.95 -19.26
CA GLN A 152 7.59 25.20 -19.99
C GLN A 152 9.07 25.44 -20.30
N LYS A 153 9.34 26.19 -21.36
CA LYS A 153 10.68 26.72 -21.62
C LYS A 153 10.96 27.85 -20.63
N GLU A 154 12.13 27.84 -20.03
CA GLU A 154 12.56 28.92 -19.16
C GLU A 154 12.68 30.24 -19.91
N ARG A 155 12.28 31.33 -19.27
CA ARG A 155 12.43 32.68 -19.81
C ARG A 155 13.30 33.50 -18.89
N ASP A 156 14.18 34.29 -19.49
CA ASP A 156 15.00 35.26 -18.76
C ASP A 156 14.15 36.44 -18.24
N SER A 157 14.76 37.30 -17.43
CA SER A 157 14.12 38.52 -16.92
C SER A 157 13.59 39.48 -17.98
N ASN A 158 14.04 39.32 -19.22
CA ASN A 158 13.62 40.12 -20.36
C ASN A 158 12.52 39.45 -21.21
N GLY A 159 12.07 38.25 -20.80
CA GLY A 159 11.04 37.45 -21.46
C GLY A 159 11.53 36.60 -22.66
N ASN A 160 12.84 36.58 -22.93
CA ASN A 160 13.41 35.73 -23.98
C ASN A 160 13.57 34.29 -23.50
N ILE A 161 13.39 33.33 -24.42
CA ILE A 161 13.56 31.91 -24.12
C ILE A 161 15.04 31.62 -23.92
N VAL A 162 15.38 31.03 -22.74
CA VAL A 162 16.73 30.55 -22.46
C VAL A 162 16.95 29.26 -23.27
N PRO A 163 17.98 29.22 -24.16
CA PRO A 163 18.28 28.00 -24.90
C PRO A 163 18.56 26.83 -23.97
N ASP A 164 18.01 25.66 -24.31
CA ASP A 164 18.24 24.39 -23.60
C ASP A 164 17.80 24.31 -22.13
N SER A 165 17.07 25.31 -21.62
CA SER A 165 16.49 25.27 -20.27
C SER A 165 15.00 25.01 -20.33
N ILE A 166 14.60 23.87 -19.70
CA ILE A 166 13.21 23.41 -19.61
C ILE A 166 12.84 23.27 -18.14
N LEU A 167 11.78 23.96 -17.72
CA LEU A 167 11.22 23.86 -16.39
C LEU A 167 10.20 22.72 -16.33
N HIS A 168 10.25 21.93 -15.27
CA HIS A 168 9.31 20.81 -15.01
C HIS A 168 9.27 19.76 -16.12
N GLU A 169 10.42 19.46 -16.74
CA GLU A 169 10.55 18.32 -17.68
C GLU A 169 10.21 16.98 -17.01
N LYS A 170 10.57 16.81 -15.75
CA LYS A 170 10.39 15.57 -15.00
C LYS A 170 9.37 15.78 -13.89
N VAL A 171 8.39 14.88 -13.83
CA VAL A 171 7.36 14.83 -12.80
C VAL A 171 7.75 13.75 -11.79
N TYR A 172 7.84 14.12 -10.53
CA TYR A 172 8.23 13.25 -9.44
C TYR A 172 7.12 13.06 -8.42
N SER A 173 7.27 12.09 -7.54
CA SER A 173 6.34 11.84 -6.42
C SER A 173 6.19 13.04 -5.48
N LYS A 174 7.22 13.86 -5.29
CA LYS A 174 7.16 15.11 -4.50
C LYS A 174 6.18 16.16 -5.06
N ASP A 175 5.81 16.04 -6.34
CA ASP A 175 4.84 16.95 -6.97
C ASP A 175 3.39 16.62 -6.57
N LEU A 176 3.17 15.52 -5.82
CA LEU A 176 1.92 15.20 -5.13
C LEU A 176 1.82 16.04 -3.86
N VAL A 177 0.90 16.98 -3.84
CA VAL A 177 0.64 17.87 -2.70
C VAL A 177 -0.59 17.39 -1.94
N TRP A 178 -0.45 17.13 -0.64
CA TRP A 178 -1.56 16.73 0.19
C TRP A 178 -2.59 17.85 0.37
N LEU A 179 -3.87 17.51 0.22
CA LEU A 179 -5.01 18.40 0.46
C LEU A 179 -5.72 18.01 1.78
N PRO A 180 -5.42 18.67 2.90
CA PRO A 180 -5.96 18.31 4.20
C PRO A 180 -7.46 18.61 4.37
N ASN A 181 -8.04 19.41 3.47
CA ASN A 181 -9.44 19.79 3.48
C ASN A 181 -10.30 18.97 2.50
N GLY A 182 -9.71 17.98 1.84
CA GLY A 182 -10.39 17.14 0.85
C GLY A 182 -10.28 17.66 -0.57
N SER A 183 -11.11 17.13 -1.45
CA SER A 183 -11.13 17.41 -2.88
C SER A 183 -11.47 18.87 -3.19
N GLU A 184 -10.75 19.46 -4.12
CA GLU A 184 -11.02 20.77 -4.72
C GLU A 184 -11.70 20.65 -6.09
N LEU A 185 -11.68 19.45 -6.72
CA LEU A 185 -12.34 19.21 -7.98
C LEU A 185 -13.84 19.02 -7.79
N GLU A 186 -14.59 19.68 -8.65
CA GLU A 186 -16.05 19.59 -8.69
C GLU A 186 -16.49 18.29 -9.36
N ASP A 187 -17.48 17.63 -8.78
CA ASP A 187 -18.10 16.44 -9.37
C ASP A 187 -19.22 16.87 -10.32
N GLU A 188 -18.88 16.95 -11.62
CA GLU A 188 -19.84 17.35 -12.65
C GLU A 188 -20.97 16.33 -12.86
N SER A 189 -20.77 15.06 -12.48
CA SER A 189 -21.82 14.03 -12.62
C SER A 189 -23.03 14.27 -11.72
N GLN A 190 -22.81 14.90 -10.56
CA GLN A 190 -23.87 15.24 -9.61
C GLN A 190 -24.61 16.54 -9.93
N ARG A 191 -24.14 17.31 -10.93
CA ARG A 191 -24.86 18.52 -11.41
C ARG A 191 -26.07 18.16 -12.27
N ALA A 192 -25.94 17.08 -13.07
CA ALA A 192 -27.03 16.66 -13.96
C ALA A 192 -28.27 16.18 -13.19
N ASP A 193 -28.04 15.52 -12.05
CA ASP A 193 -29.14 14.98 -11.24
C ASP A 193 -29.92 16.10 -10.50
N GLU A 194 -29.27 17.24 -10.19
CA GLU A 194 -29.93 18.37 -9.52
C GLU A 194 -30.73 19.27 -10.49
N ASP A 195 -30.30 19.34 -11.74
CA ASP A 195 -31.03 20.12 -12.75
C ASP A 195 -32.33 19.38 -13.18
N GLU A 196 -32.40 18.03 -13.07
CA GLU A 196 -33.62 17.24 -13.30
C GLU A 196 -34.59 17.33 -12.13
N GLU A 197 -34.11 17.43 -10.87
CA GLU A 197 -34.99 17.60 -9.69
C GLU A 197 -35.56 19.02 -9.56
N GLU A 198 -34.91 20.07 -10.10
CA GLU A 198 -35.44 21.46 -10.04
C GLU A 198 -36.49 21.75 -11.13
N GLU A 199 -36.60 20.93 -12.21
CA GLU A 199 -37.66 21.11 -13.23
C GLU A 199 -39.01 20.56 -12.77
N ASP A 200 -39.09 19.69 -11.76
CA ASP A 200 -40.35 19.13 -11.26
C ASP A 200 -41.01 19.94 -10.14
N ASP A 201 -40.31 20.92 -9.52
CA ASP A 201 -40.84 21.71 -8.37
C ASP A 201 -41.37 23.10 -8.76
N ASP A 202 -41.36 23.52 -10.04
CA ASP A 202 -41.82 24.85 -10.49
C ASP A 202 -43.32 24.91 -10.88
N MET A 203 -44.17 24.06 -10.30
CA MET A 203 -45.61 24.24 -10.40
C MET A 203 -46.22 24.50 -9.01
N ASP A 204 -46.66 25.75 -8.84
CA ASP A 204 -47.51 26.38 -7.82
C ASP A 204 -46.78 27.15 -6.69
N ASP A 205 -46.73 28.45 -6.75
CA ASP A 205 -47.54 29.38 -5.97
C ASP A 205 -47.07 30.85 -6.12
N ASP A 206 -48.03 31.68 -6.45
CA ASP A 206 -47.96 33.13 -6.40
C ASP A 206 -47.82 33.63 -4.93
N ASP A 207 -47.07 34.70 -4.80
CA ASP A 207 -47.16 35.83 -3.87
C ASP A 207 -45.98 36.14 -2.95
N ASP A 208 -45.54 37.39 -3.15
CA ASP A 208 -45.00 38.39 -2.21
C ASP A 208 -43.53 38.32 -1.72
N ASP A 209 -42.83 39.33 -2.28
CA ASP A 209 -41.84 40.23 -1.67
C ASP A 209 -40.66 39.74 -0.82
N ASP A 210 -39.50 40.23 -1.33
CA ASP A 210 -38.27 40.59 -0.61
C ASP A 210 -37.33 39.51 -0.08
N GLU A 211 -36.13 39.64 -0.58
CA GLU A 211 -34.91 38.92 -0.20
C GLU A 211 -34.76 37.48 -0.74
N LYS A 212 -34.64 37.34 -2.05
CA LYS A 212 -33.93 36.21 -2.64
C LYS A 212 -32.45 36.29 -2.21
N LYS A 213 -32.15 35.79 -1.02
CA LYS A 213 -30.81 35.34 -0.67
C LYS A 213 -30.42 34.27 -1.69
N HIS A 214 -29.58 34.63 -2.67
CA HIS A 214 -28.92 33.66 -3.50
C HIS A 214 -28.19 32.67 -2.56
N LYS A 215 -28.83 31.54 -2.24
CA LYS A 215 -28.15 30.40 -1.68
C LYS A 215 -27.10 30.03 -2.71
N LYS A 216 -25.82 30.37 -2.44
CA LYS A 216 -24.71 29.86 -3.22
C LYS A 216 -24.86 28.34 -3.23
N LYS A 217 -25.23 27.74 -4.38
CA LYS A 217 -25.25 26.28 -4.57
C LYS A 217 -23.95 25.76 -4.03
N LYS A 218 -23.98 24.87 -3.06
CA LYS A 218 -22.80 24.19 -2.58
C LYS A 218 -22.34 23.24 -3.70
N ILE A 219 -21.28 23.60 -4.37
CA ILE A 219 -20.64 22.75 -5.37
C ILE A 219 -20.25 21.45 -4.66
N LYS A 220 -20.72 20.31 -5.14
CA LYS A 220 -20.34 19.01 -4.62
C LYS A 220 -18.98 18.62 -5.20
N THR A 221 -18.09 18.21 -4.34
CA THR A 221 -16.74 17.73 -4.68
C THR A 221 -16.65 16.22 -4.52
N PHE A 222 -15.64 15.59 -5.10
CA PHE A 222 -15.44 14.12 -5.01
C PHE A 222 -15.25 13.60 -3.59
N SER A 223 -14.92 14.45 -2.63
CA SER A 223 -14.86 14.09 -1.20
C SER A 223 -15.46 15.20 -0.35
N ASN A 224 -16.11 14.82 0.74
CA ASN A 224 -16.75 15.77 1.65
C ASN A 224 -16.11 15.69 3.04
N PHE A 225 -15.15 16.56 3.31
CA PHE A 225 -14.47 16.65 4.60
C PHE A 225 -15.21 17.61 5.52
N SER A 226 -15.67 17.11 6.66
CA SER A 226 -16.29 17.93 7.70
C SER A 226 -15.26 18.66 8.58
N ALA A 227 -14.04 18.11 8.65
CA ALA A 227 -12.92 18.67 9.40
C ALA A 227 -11.62 18.52 8.63
N SER A 228 -10.71 19.47 8.82
CA SER A 228 -9.37 19.38 8.23
C SER A 228 -8.54 18.30 8.89
N GLN A 229 -7.91 17.45 8.10
CA GLN A 229 -6.95 16.44 8.55
C GLN A 229 -5.68 17.07 9.14
N GLU A 230 -5.36 18.34 8.81
CA GLU A 230 -4.21 19.04 9.36
C GLU A 230 -4.20 19.09 10.89
N LYS A 231 -5.38 19.16 11.52
CA LYS A 231 -5.52 19.17 12.98
C LYS A 231 -5.02 17.89 13.62
N LYS A 232 -5.14 16.76 12.93
CA LYS A 232 -4.77 15.43 13.42
C LYS A 232 -3.33 15.08 13.09
N PHE A 233 -2.91 15.36 11.87
CA PHE A 233 -1.63 14.90 11.33
C PHE A 233 -0.56 16.01 11.26
N GLY A 234 -0.92 17.27 11.49
CA GLY A 234 -0.02 18.42 11.31
C GLY A 234 0.12 18.80 9.82
N LYS A 235 0.87 19.87 9.56
CA LYS A 235 1.00 20.46 8.21
C LYS A 235 1.73 19.56 7.20
N GLU A 236 2.65 18.73 7.66
CA GLU A 236 3.47 17.84 6.83
C GLU A 236 3.28 16.38 7.22
N GLY A 237 2.16 16.05 7.88
CA GLY A 237 1.95 14.73 8.47
C GLY A 237 1.76 13.61 7.44
N ILE A 238 1.19 13.91 6.29
CA ILE A 238 0.91 12.95 5.23
C ILE A 238 1.66 13.37 3.96
N LYS A 239 2.50 12.48 3.45
CA LYS A 239 3.31 12.71 2.25
C LYS A 239 3.69 11.39 1.57
N THR A 240 4.34 11.48 0.42
CA THR A 240 4.99 10.31 -0.20
C THR A 240 6.24 9.90 0.61
N VAL A 241 6.53 8.60 0.66
CA VAL A 241 7.72 8.08 1.36
C VAL A 241 9.01 8.52 0.68
N HIS A 242 9.01 8.54 -0.65
CA HIS A 242 10.13 8.93 -1.49
C HIS A 242 9.72 10.08 -2.40
N ASP A 243 10.55 11.12 -2.43
CA ASP A 243 10.28 12.35 -3.20
C ASP A 243 10.76 12.26 -4.66
N ASP A 244 11.62 11.29 -4.96
CA ASP A 244 12.38 11.17 -6.20
C ASP A 244 11.87 10.08 -7.17
N ILE A 245 10.69 9.51 -6.93
CA ILE A 245 10.08 8.54 -7.84
C ILE A 245 9.65 9.26 -9.11
N LEU A 246 10.30 8.94 -10.23
CA LEU A 246 9.97 9.52 -11.53
C LEU A 246 8.64 8.96 -12.05
N LEU A 247 7.64 9.82 -12.21
CA LEU A 247 6.29 9.46 -12.66
C LEU A 247 6.14 9.64 -14.17
N ALA A 248 6.55 10.81 -14.72
CA ALA A 248 6.48 11.11 -16.12
C ALA A 248 7.62 12.03 -16.58
N LYS A 249 7.86 12.07 -17.88
CA LYS A 249 8.66 13.10 -18.54
C LYS A 249 7.78 13.88 -19.50
N LEU A 250 7.85 15.20 -19.41
CA LEU A 250 7.06 16.13 -20.21
C LEU A 250 7.94 16.88 -21.18
N VAL A 251 7.36 17.28 -22.29
CA VAL A 251 7.96 18.26 -23.20
C VAL A 251 7.27 19.62 -23.04
N PRO A 252 7.92 20.72 -23.43
CA PRO A 252 7.34 22.05 -23.32
C PRO A 252 5.97 22.16 -23.98
N GLY A 253 4.98 22.65 -23.21
CA GLY A 253 3.57 22.74 -23.59
C GLY A 253 2.70 21.61 -23.05
N GLN A 254 3.29 20.54 -22.52
CA GLN A 254 2.54 19.49 -21.84
C GLN A 254 2.23 19.83 -20.39
N GLU A 255 1.10 19.35 -19.92
CA GLU A 255 0.55 19.63 -18.59
C GLU A 255 -0.16 18.40 -18.04
N ILE A 256 -0.03 18.17 -16.74
CA ILE A 256 -0.76 17.17 -15.99
C ILE A 256 -1.42 17.87 -14.80
N GLU A 257 -2.74 17.75 -14.70
CA GLU A 257 -3.53 18.21 -13.56
C GLU A 257 -4.48 17.10 -13.15
N LEU A 258 -4.39 16.69 -11.89
CA LEU A 258 -5.20 15.59 -11.33
C LEU A 258 -5.35 15.69 -9.82
N GLU A 259 -6.34 14.97 -9.30
CA GLU A 259 -6.44 14.61 -7.89
C GLU A 259 -6.37 13.09 -7.73
N ALA A 260 -5.65 12.65 -6.68
CA ALA A 260 -5.44 11.26 -6.35
C ALA A 260 -5.95 10.99 -4.93
N HIS A 261 -6.89 10.06 -4.82
CA HIS A 261 -7.52 9.68 -3.56
C HIS A 261 -6.97 8.36 -3.07
N CYS A 262 -6.38 8.37 -1.86
CA CYS A 262 -5.86 7.19 -1.20
C CYS A 262 -6.94 6.59 -0.30
N MET A 263 -7.00 5.27 -0.30
CA MET A 263 -7.89 4.48 0.53
C MET A 263 -7.13 3.39 1.25
N LYS A 264 -7.72 2.87 2.32
CA LYS A 264 -7.18 1.72 3.06
C LYS A 264 -7.68 0.43 2.44
N SER A 265 -6.74 -0.48 2.14
CA SER A 265 -7.03 -1.85 1.72
C SER A 265 -5.87 -2.78 2.04
N ILE A 266 -5.94 -4.03 1.60
CA ILE A 266 -4.98 -5.10 1.86
C ILE A 266 -4.33 -5.60 0.58
N GLY A 267 -3.15 -6.23 0.71
CA GLY A 267 -2.40 -6.78 -0.42
C GLY A 267 -3.13 -7.87 -1.20
N ALA A 268 -4.13 -8.53 -0.58
CA ALA A 268 -5.00 -9.50 -1.26
C ALA A 268 -5.88 -8.86 -2.34
N ASP A 269 -6.30 -7.59 -2.16
CA ASP A 269 -7.11 -6.87 -3.15
C ASP A 269 -6.26 -6.40 -4.32
N HIS A 270 -5.10 -5.82 -4.02
CA HIS A 270 -4.14 -5.38 -5.03
C HIS A 270 -2.74 -5.27 -4.43
N ALA A 271 -1.72 -5.64 -5.19
CA ALA A 271 -0.31 -5.63 -4.74
C ALA A 271 0.20 -4.25 -4.28
N LYS A 272 -0.41 -3.15 -4.73
CA LYS A 272 -0.06 -1.79 -4.29
C LYS A 272 -0.28 -1.55 -2.80
N PHE A 273 -1.17 -2.34 -2.17
CA PHE A 273 -1.44 -2.30 -0.73
C PHE A 273 -0.52 -3.22 0.08
N SER A 274 0.36 -3.98 -0.56
CA SER A 274 1.34 -4.78 0.17
C SER A 274 2.31 -3.86 0.92
N PRO A 275 2.41 -3.96 2.26
CA PRO A 275 3.28 -3.08 3.04
C PRO A 275 4.77 -3.42 2.89
N VAL A 276 5.09 -4.56 2.26
CA VAL A 276 6.46 -5.03 2.09
C VAL A 276 6.77 -5.27 0.61
N GLY A 277 7.98 -4.91 0.18
CA GLY A 277 8.44 -5.18 -1.18
C GLY A 277 8.74 -6.65 -1.38
N THR A 278 9.37 -7.30 -0.38
CA THR A 278 9.60 -8.74 -0.31
C THR A 278 9.46 -9.23 1.13
N CYS A 279 8.96 -10.44 1.30
CA CYS A 279 8.99 -11.15 2.57
C CYS A 279 9.27 -12.63 2.28
N TRP A 280 10.33 -13.16 2.88
CA TRP A 280 10.74 -14.55 2.68
C TRP A 280 11.30 -15.15 3.97
N TYR A 281 11.32 -16.45 4.06
CA TYR A 281 11.93 -17.16 5.17
C TYR A 281 12.80 -18.30 4.65
N ARG A 282 13.73 -18.75 5.46
CA ARG A 282 14.51 -19.96 5.26
C ARG A 282 14.65 -20.72 6.56
N LEU A 283 14.80 -22.02 6.49
CA LEU A 283 15.20 -22.81 7.64
C LEU A 283 16.71 -22.68 7.82
N VAL A 284 17.12 -22.43 9.07
CA VAL A 284 18.55 -22.32 9.42
C VAL A 284 19.10 -23.73 9.61
N PRO A 285 20.00 -24.23 8.73
CA PRO A 285 20.58 -25.56 8.88
C PRO A 285 21.63 -25.54 9.99
N THR A 286 21.58 -26.55 10.85
CA THR A 286 22.62 -26.79 11.85
C THR A 286 23.38 -28.05 11.49
N VAL A 287 24.69 -27.92 11.35
CA VAL A 287 25.57 -29.03 10.97
C VAL A 287 26.39 -29.49 12.19
N TYR A 288 26.25 -30.74 12.53
CA TYR A 288 27.02 -31.35 13.63
C TYR A 288 27.93 -32.44 13.09
N PHE A 289 29.22 -32.40 13.47
CA PHE A 289 30.13 -33.49 13.23
C PHE A 289 29.93 -34.55 14.31
N LYS A 290 29.57 -35.77 13.93
CA LYS A 290 29.42 -36.90 14.85
C LYS A 290 30.73 -37.37 15.47
N LYS A 291 31.83 -37.11 14.76
CA LYS A 291 33.21 -37.41 15.20
C LYS A 291 34.11 -36.26 14.76
N PRO A 292 35.07 -35.85 15.59
CA PRO A 292 36.06 -34.88 15.14
C PRO A 292 36.84 -35.45 13.95
N ILE A 293 36.94 -34.71 12.88
CA ILE A 293 37.79 -35.06 11.74
C ILE A 293 39.21 -34.59 12.11
N VAL A 294 40.08 -35.53 12.42
CA VAL A 294 41.48 -35.28 12.84
C VAL A 294 42.40 -36.05 11.89
N GLY A 295 43.28 -35.36 11.22
CA GLY A 295 44.32 -35.99 10.39
C GLY A 295 44.10 -35.84 8.89
N ALA A 296 45.06 -36.27 8.14
CA ALA A 296 45.11 -36.19 6.67
C ALA A 296 44.52 -37.47 6.05
N ASP A 297 43.20 -37.71 6.28
CA ASP A 297 42.47 -38.77 5.57
C ASP A 297 41.39 -38.16 4.71
#